data_ea9729d34309ad16827f48edaaa58dae
#
_entry.id   ea9729d34309ad16827f48edaaa58dae
#
_cell.length_a   1.000
_cell.length_b   1.000
_cell.length_c   1.000
_cell.angle_alpha   90.00
_cell.angle_beta   90.00
_cell.angle_gamma   90.00
#
_symmetry.space_group_name_H-M   'P 1'
#
loop_
_entity.id
_entity.type
_entity.pdbx_description
1 polymer ?
#
loop_
_entity_poly.entity_id
_entity_poly.type
_entity_poly.pdbx_seq_one_letter_code
_entity_poly.pdbx_strand_id
1 'polypeptide(L)'
;GRGYSERPRTKYDKNLYLETLRELILSQKINEKVHIVGYSMGGPIASYYAAEYPNEVTSVSLIAPAGFSKSLPQTKSWITMPVVGDWFWRVFSHRLYGVGNMSETQYSDDPLSINEDKFLPLFQDQLRFKGFNESLLSTIRNFNLFDVRDMYENLSKKEIPMLALWGKKDGIVPFSGSEEYQRIFDNGKLVVLEEGTHDITYRQPTIVGTEIIDFIDQL
;
A
#
# COMPACT_ATOMS: atom_id res chain seq x y z
N GLY A 1 -6.98 -10.56 4.93
CA GLY A 1 -7.38 -11.47 3.84
C GLY A 1 -6.21 -11.89 2.94
N ARG A 2 -4.95 -11.72 3.39
CA ARG A 2 -3.73 -12.10 2.66
C ARG A 2 -2.96 -13.14 3.47
N GLY A 3 -2.19 -14.00 2.79
CA GLY A 3 -1.35 -15.00 3.44
C GLY A 3 -2.15 -15.89 4.39
N TYR A 4 -1.69 -15.99 5.61
CA TYR A 4 -2.31 -16.79 6.68
C TYR A 4 -3.43 -16.07 7.43
N SER A 5 -3.71 -14.79 7.10
CA SER A 5 -4.82 -14.08 7.72
C SER A 5 -6.17 -14.71 7.38
N GLU A 6 -7.11 -14.64 8.30
CA GLU A 6 -8.48 -15.06 8.07
C GLU A 6 -9.14 -14.28 6.91
N ARG A 7 -10.12 -14.91 6.29
CA ARG A 7 -10.89 -14.34 5.18
C ARG A 7 -12.38 -14.37 5.51
N PRO A 8 -12.82 -13.47 6.42
CA PRO A 8 -14.23 -13.40 6.77
C PRO A 8 -15.06 -13.03 5.53
N ARG A 9 -16.28 -13.55 5.47
CA ARG A 9 -17.24 -13.25 4.41
C ARG A 9 -17.92 -11.90 4.67
N THR A 10 -17.17 -10.84 4.57
CA THR A 10 -17.64 -9.47 4.79
C THR A 10 -17.13 -8.55 3.69
N LYS A 11 -17.50 -7.28 3.73
CA LYS A 11 -16.93 -6.26 2.86
C LYS A 11 -15.53 -5.93 3.32
N TYR A 12 -14.59 -5.94 2.39
CA TYR A 12 -13.21 -5.50 2.63
C TYR A 12 -13.13 -4.00 2.34
N ASP A 13 -13.62 -3.23 3.27
CA ASP A 13 -13.66 -1.76 3.22
C ASP A 13 -12.67 -1.13 4.22
N LYS A 14 -12.73 0.18 4.31
CA LYS A 14 -11.92 0.97 5.24
C LYS A 14 -12.04 0.47 6.69
N ASN A 15 -13.24 0.21 7.13
CA ASN A 15 -13.49 -0.12 8.54
C ASN A 15 -12.87 -1.46 8.91
N LEU A 16 -13.02 -2.49 8.07
CA LEU A 16 -12.38 -3.79 8.29
C LEU A 16 -10.86 -3.65 8.46
N TYR A 17 -10.20 -2.87 7.60
CA TYR A 17 -8.75 -2.69 7.68
C TYR A 17 -8.33 -1.90 8.92
N LEU A 18 -9.06 -0.84 9.26
CA LEU A 18 -8.79 -0.06 10.47
C LEU A 18 -8.95 -0.89 11.74
N GLU A 19 -10.09 -1.57 11.88
CA GLU A 19 -10.38 -2.42 13.03
C GLU A 19 -9.33 -3.53 13.18
N THR A 20 -8.97 -4.19 12.06
CA THR A 20 -7.94 -5.24 12.09
C THR A 20 -6.59 -4.71 12.56
N LEU A 21 -6.17 -3.54 12.07
CA LEU A 21 -4.91 -2.92 12.48
C LEU A 21 -4.96 -2.51 13.96
N ARG A 22 -6.04 -1.91 14.39
CA ARG A 22 -6.21 -1.49 15.78
C ARG A 22 -6.24 -2.67 16.76
N GLU A 23 -7.01 -3.71 16.44
CA GLU A 23 -7.05 -4.93 17.24
C GLU A 23 -5.66 -5.58 17.33
N LEU A 24 -4.88 -5.57 16.24
CA LEU A 24 -3.51 -6.06 16.27
C LEU A 24 -2.66 -5.26 17.27
N ILE A 25 -2.65 -3.93 17.18
CA ILE A 25 -1.88 -3.06 18.08
C ILE A 25 -2.30 -3.30 19.54
N LEU A 26 -3.59 -3.30 19.81
CA LEU A 26 -4.12 -3.55 21.16
C LEU A 26 -3.75 -4.95 21.67
N SER A 27 -3.80 -5.97 20.82
CA SER A 27 -3.46 -7.35 21.20
C SER A 27 -1.98 -7.53 21.59
N GLN A 28 -1.10 -6.70 21.02
CA GLN A 28 0.31 -6.67 21.37
C GLN A 28 0.59 -5.91 22.68
N LYS A 29 -0.43 -5.34 23.31
CA LYS A 29 -0.32 -4.54 24.56
C LYS A 29 0.67 -3.39 24.42
N ILE A 30 0.75 -2.79 23.24
CA ILE A 30 1.55 -1.60 22.98
C ILE A 30 0.82 -0.42 23.63
N ASN A 31 1.44 0.15 24.66
CA ASN A 31 0.89 1.30 25.38
C ASN A 31 1.50 2.63 24.91
N GLU A 32 2.48 2.57 24.04
CA GLU A 32 3.19 3.70 23.45
C GLU A 32 2.63 4.03 22.09
N LYS A 33 2.86 5.26 21.64
CA LYS A 33 2.55 5.63 20.26
C LYS A 33 3.42 4.83 19.28
N VAL A 34 2.85 4.49 18.14
CA VAL A 34 3.52 3.66 17.13
C VAL A 34 3.96 4.47 15.93
N HIS A 35 5.05 4.07 15.30
CA HIS A 35 5.40 4.46 13.95
C HIS A 35 4.72 3.51 12.97
N ILE A 36 3.97 4.05 12.01
CA ILE A 36 3.23 3.22 11.05
C ILE A 36 3.87 3.35 9.67
N VAL A 37 4.18 2.22 9.06
CA VAL A 37 4.70 2.16 7.71
C VAL A 37 3.65 1.53 6.79
N GLY A 38 3.29 2.23 5.70
CA GLY A 38 2.29 1.75 4.74
C GLY A 38 2.83 1.70 3.31
N TYR A 39 2.85 0.51 2.70
CA TYR A 39 3.27 0.33 1.31
C TYR A 39 2.06 0.19 0.39
N SER A 40 2.06 0.89 -0.75
CA SER A 40 1.03 0.80 -1.79
C SER A 40 -0.39 0.98 -1.19
N MET A 41 -1.23 -0.03 -1.23
CA MET A 41 -2.53 -0.07 -0.54
C MET A 41 -2.42 0.16 0.97
N GLY A 42 -1.30 -0.24 1.58
CA GLY A 42 -1.02 0.00 3.00
C GLY A 42 -0.90 1.48 3.35
N GLY A 43 -0.56 2.32 2.38
CA GLY A 43 -0.49 3.78 2.55
C GLY A 43 -1.81 4.39 3.02
N PRO A 44 -2.92 4.24 2.27
CA PRO A 44 -4.24 4.65 2.74
C PRO A 44 -4.67 4.03 4.06
N ILE A 45 -4.36 2.75 4.31
CA ILE A 45 -4.72 2.09 5.58
C ILE A 45 -4.00 2.75 6.76
N ALA A 46 -2.67 2.95 6.65
CA ALA A 46 -1.87 3.63 7.65
C ALA A 46 -2.37 5.05 7.90
N SER A 47 -2.70 5.77 6.84
CA SER A 47 -3.15 7.16 6.90
C SER A 47 -4.56 7.29 7.48
N TYR A 48 -5.47 6.40 7.15
CA TYR A 48 -6.79 6.36 7.80
C TYR A 48 -6.65 6.09 9.29
N TYR A 49 -5.76 5.16 9.68
CA TYR A 49 -5.52 4.88 11.10
C TYR A 49 -4.99 6.12 11.82
N ALA A 50 -3.97 6.77 11.27
CA ALA A 50 -3.39 7.99 11.86
C ALA A 50 -4.40 9.15 11.94
N ALA A 51 -5.26 9.30 10.93
CA ALA A 51 -6.32 10.32 10.93
C ALA A 51 -7.40 10.08 11.99
N GLU A 52 -7.76 8.81 12.24
CA GLU A 52 -8.80 8.41 13.20
C GLU A 52 -8.25 8.36 14.63
N TYR A 53 -7.00 7.87 14.80
CA TYR A 53 -6.34 7.69 16.11
C TYR A 53 -5.03 8.47 16.23
N PRO A 54 -5.05 9.81 16.07
CA PRO A 54 -3.81 10.62 16.01
C PRO A 54 -2.99 10.55 17.30
N ASN A 55 -3.63 10.29 18.42
CA ASN A 55 -2.95 10.16 19.71
C ASN A 55 -2.22 8.82 19.90
N GLU A 56 -2.47 7.85 19.03
CA GLU A 56 -1.84 6.52 19.06
C GLU A 56 -0.63 6.44 18.09
N VAL A 57 -0.38 7.51 17.28
CA VAL A 57 0.64 7.50 16.22
C VAL A 57 1.71 8.56 16.46
N THR A 58 2.98 8.16 16.34
CA THR A 58 4.14 9.05 16.39
C THR A 58 4.47 9.61 15.02
N SER A 59 4.49 8.77 13.98
CA SER A 59 4.76 9.16 12.61
C SER A 59 4.16 8.18 11.61
N VAL A 60 4.05 8.60 10.35
CA VAL A 60 3.63 7.75 9.24
C VAL A 60 4.66 7.81 8.12
N SER A 61 5.14 6.65 7.70
CA SER A 61 5.99 6.49 6.52
C SER A 61 5.21 5.80 5.40
N LEU A 62 5.13 6.44 4.26
CA LEU A 62 4.39 5.98 3.09
C LEU A 62 5.36 5.53 2.00
N ILE A 63 5.21 4.31 1.50
CA ILE A 63 6.05 3.79 0.43
C ILE A 63 5.18 3.58 -0.80
N ALA A 64 5.45 4.31 -1.88
CA ALA A 64 4.68 4.27 -3.11
C ALA A 64 3.15 4.24 -2.86
N PRO A 65 2.60 5.18 -2.06
CA PRO A 65 1.25 5.06 -1.53
C PRO A 65 0.18 5.27 -2.58
N ALA A 66 -0.84 4.44 -2.55
CA ALA A 66 -2.06 4.65 -3.34
C ALA A 66 -2.85 5.86 -2.83
N GLY A 67 -3.84 6.31 -3.61
CA GLY A 67 -4.83 7.29 -3.17
C GLY A 67 -4.63 8.73 -3.62
N PHE A 68 -3.56 9.03 -4.37
CA PHE A 68 -3.28 10.37 -4.90
C PHE A 68 -3.70 10.56 -6.37
N SER A 69 -4.37 9.58 -6.98
CA SER A 69 -4.77 9.67 -8.38
C SER A 69 -6.08 10.42 -8.57
N LYS A 70 -6.09 11.41 -9.47
CA LYS A 70 -7.30 12.18 -9.83
C LYS A 70 -8.27 11.42 -10.75
N SER A 71 -7.82 10.34 -11.36
CA SER A 71 -8.63 9.59 -12.32
C SER A 71 -8.76 8.13 -11.92
N LEU A 72 -9.98 7.63 -11.90
CA LEU A 72 -10.23 6.21 -11.82
C LEU A 72 -9.86 5.57 -13.17
N PRO A 73 -9.11 4.47 -13.18
CA PRO A 73 -8.97 3.69 -14.41
C PRO A 73 -10.36 3.32 -14.93
N GLN A 74 -10.61 3.59 -16.21
CA GLN A 74 -11.91 3.26 -16.85
C GLN A 74 -12.27 1.78 -16.74
N THR A 75 -11.26 0.92 -16.55
CA THR A 75 -11.42 -0.51 -16.34
C THR A 75 -12.12 -0.88 -15.02
N LYS A 76 -12.27 0.05 -14.07
CA LYS A 76 -12.90 -0.26 -12.78
C LYS A 76 -14.39 -0.60 -12.91
N SER A 77 -15.12 0.01 -13.85
CA SER A 77 -16.59 -0.09 -13.88
C SER A 77 -17.11 -1.53 -14.12
N TRP A 78 -16.54 -2.26 -15.05
CA TRP A 78 -16.99 -3.63 -15.36
C TRP A 78 -16.41 -4.69 -14.42
N ILE A 79 -15.16 -4.51 -13.91
CA ILE A 79 -14.59 -5.38 -12.87
C ILE A 79 -15.39 -5.30 -11.57
N THR A 80 -15.94 -4.13 -11.28
CA THR A 80 -16.73 -3.93 -10.06
C THR A 80 -18.17 -4.40 -10.19
N MET A 81 -18.66 -4.72 -11.40
CA MET A 81 -20.02 -5.23 -11.60
C MET A 81 -20.20 -6.62 -10.95
N PRO A 82 -21.28 -6.83 -10.20
CA PRO A 82 -21.63 -8.16 -9.71
C PRO A 82 -21.78 -9.16 -10.86
N VAL A 83 -21.48 -10.41 -10.62
CA VAL A 83 -21.54 -11.56 -11.54
C VAL A 83 -20.50 -11.46 -12.68
N VAL A 84 -20.54 -10.43 -13.50
CA VAL A 84 -19.62 -10.26 -14.64
C VAL A 84 -18.20 -10.05 -14.15
N GLY A 85 -18.01 -9.15 -13.19
CA GLY A 85 -16.71 -8.91 -12.58
C GLY A 85 -16.19 -10.11 -11.80
N ASP A 86 -17.08 -10.84 -11.11
CA ASP A 86 -16.71 -12.06 -10.38
C ASP A 86 -16.21 -13.15 -11.32
N TRP A 87 -16.92 -13.35 -12.45
CA TRP A 87 -16.52 -14.32 -13.48
C TRP A 87 -15.17 -13.92 -14.10
N PHE A 88 -15.06 -12.67 -14.53
CA PHE A 88 -13.84 -12.18 -15.16
C PHE A 88 -12.64 -12.28 -14.20
N TRP A 89 -12.83 -11.89 -12.93
CA TRP A 89 -11.78 -11.96 -11.93
C TRP A 89 -11.31 -13.39 -11.69
N ARG A 90 -12.22 -14.35 -11.61
CA ARG A 90 -11.89 -15.78 -11.46
C ARG A 90 -11.11 -16.33 -12.65
N VAL A 91 -11.44 -15.91 -13.85
CA VAL A 91 -10.81 -16.40 -15.08
C VAL A 91 -9.46 -15.76 -15.32
N PHE A 92 -9.33 -14.44 -15.05
CA PHE A 92 -8.17 -13.66 -15.46
C PHE A 92 -7.26 -13.23 -14.31
N SER A 93 -7.64 -13.41 -13.05
CA SER A 93 -6.81 -13.03 -11.90
C SER A 93 -5.44 -13.69 -11.93
N HIS A 94 -5.35 -14.96 -12.33
CA HIS A 94 -4.08 -15.64 -12.50
C HIS A 94 -3.16 -14.98 -13.53
N ARG A 95 -3.72 -14.38 -14.57
CA ARG A 95 -2.93 -13.61 -15.56
C ARG A 95 -2.56 -12.22 -15.07
N LEU A 96 -3.43 -11.60 -14.28
CA LEU A 96 -3.17 -10.28 -13.68
C LEU A 96 -2.09 -10.34 -12.60
N TYR A 97 -1.99 -11.48 -11.90
CA TYR A 97 -1.02 -11.68 -10.81
C TYR A 97 0.14 -12.59 -11.17
N GLY A 98 0.09 -13.28 -12.27
CA GLY A 98 0.99 -14.42 -12.43
C GLY A 98 2.07 -14.29 -13.47
N VAL A 99 1.91 -13.45 -14.48
CA VAL A 99 2.88 -13.49 -15.58
C VAL A 99 2.89 -12.19 -16.36
N GLY A 100 4.02 -11.51 -16.40
CA GLY A 100 4.39 -10.67 -17.54
C GLY A 100 4.23 -9.16 -17.38
N ASN A 101 3.86 -8.62 -16.21
CA ASN A 101 3.87 -7.18 -15.95
C ASN A 101 4.79 -6.75 -14.82
N MET A 102 5.58 -7.65 -14.26
CA MET A 102 6.80 -7.23 -13.61
C MET A 102 7.72 -6.88 -14.79
N SER A 103 7.80 -5.58 -15.10
CA SER A 103 8.73 -5.06 -16.10
C SER A 103 10.05 -5.77 -15.97
N GLU A 104 10.80 -5.92 -17.06
CA GLU A 104 12.20 -6.35 -17.08
C GLU A 104 12.94 -5.52 -16.01
N THR A 105 12.83 -5.97 -14.78
CA THR A 105 13.32 -5.24 -13.63
C THR A 105 14.81 -5.44 -13.64
N GLN A 106 15.49 -4.35 -13.94
CA GLN A 106 16.93 -4.25 -13.77
C GLN A 106 17.29 -4.93 -12.45
N TYR A 107 18.27 -5.82 -12.48
CA TYR A 107 18.87 -6.39 -11.28
C TYR A 107 19.23 -5.25 -10.34
N SER A 108 18.75 -5.31 -9.12
CA SER A 108 19.16 -4.36 -8.10
C SER A 108 20.49 -4.80 -7.54
N ASP A 109 21.44 -3.88 -7.42
CA ASP A 109 22.72 -4.12 -6.74
C ASP A 109 22.58 -4.13 -5.20
N ASP A 110 21.37 -3.94 -4.68
CA ASP A 110 21.09 -3.98 -3.25
C ASP A 110 21.29 -5.42 -2.73
N PRO A 111 22.19 -5.66 -1.75
CA PRO A 111 22.50 -7.00 -1.26
C PRO A 111 21.32 -7.70 -0.58
N LEU A 112 20.33 -6.95 -0.12
CA LEU A 112 19.10 -7.46 0.50
C LEU A 112 17.95 -7.58 -0.51
N SER A 113 18.18 -7.24 -1.76
CA SER A 113 17.17 -7.32 -2.82
C SER A 113 16.62 -8.74 -2.96
N ILE A 114 15.30 -8.83 -3.10
CA ILE A 114 14.63 -10.09 -3.47
C ILE A 114 14.46 -10.07 -4.99
N ASN A 115 15.19 -10.94 -5.68
CA ASN A 115 15.10 -11.10 -7.12
C ASN A 115 13.78 -11.78 -7.52
N GLU A 116 13.39 -11.61 -8.79
CA GLU A 116 12.16 -12.16 -9.36
C GLU A 116 12.01 -13.66 -9.14
N ASP A 117 13.10 -14.42 -9.27
CA ASP A 117 13.14 -15.87 -9.04
C ASP A 117 12.69 -16.27 -7.63
N LYS A 118 12.91 -15.41 -6.65
CA LYS A 118 12.45 -15.64 -5.26
C LYS A 118 11.08 -15.03 -5.00
N PHE A 119 10.81 -13.87 -5.58
CA PHE A 119 9.55 -13.15 -5.35
C PHE A 119 8.36 -13.81 -6.01
N LEU A 120 8.51 -14.23 -7.28
CA LEU A 120 7.40 -14.77 -8.06
C LEU A 120 6.78 -16.04 -7.43
N PRO A 121 7.56 -17.04 -6.96
CA PRO A 121 6.99 -18.19 -6.25
C PRO A 121 6.26 -17.80 -4.97
N LEU A 122 6.81 -16.87 -4.17
CA LEU A 122 6.17 -16.39 -2.93
C LEU A 122 4.85 -15.68 -3.21
N PHE A 123 4.80 -14.92 -4.30
CA PHE A 123 3.59 -14.24 -4.73
C PHE A 123 2.55 -15.22 -5.27
N GLN A 124 2.95 -16.19 -6.08
CA GLN A 124 2.08 -17.23 -6.61
C GLN A 124 1.47 -18.10 -5.50
N ASP A 125 2.21 -18.33 -4.42
CA ASP A 125 1.69 -19.05 -3.26
C ASP A 125 0.45 -18.40 -2.65
N GLN A 126 0.32 -17.06 -2.77
CA GLN A 126 -0.88 -16.35 -2.29
C GLN A 126 -2.14 -16.78 -3.03
N LEU A 127 -2.03 -17.15 -4.31
CA LEU A 127 -3.16 -17.59 -5.14
C LEU A 127 -3.73 -18.94 -4.69
N ARG A 128 -2.95 -19.73 -3.93
CA ARG A 128 -3.35 -21.05 -3.41
C ARG A 128 -4.29 -20.93 -2.20
N PHE A 129 -4.31 -19.78 -1.53
CA PHE A 129 -5.17 -19.58 -0.37
C PHE A 129 -6.63 -19.38 -0.80
N LYS A 130 -7.49 -20.29 -0.38
CA LYS A 130 -8.93 -20.20 -0.66
C LYS A 130 -9.50 -18.87 -0.14
N GLY A 131 -10.21 -18.15 -0.99
CA GLY A 131 -10.82 -16.86 -0.67
C GLY A 131 -9.89 -15.65 -0.89
N PHE A 132 -8.64 -15.85 -1.32
CA PHE A 132 -7.73 -14.76 -1.64
C PHE A 132 -8.30 -13.86 -2.75
N ASN A 133 -8.72 -14.45 -3.85
CA ASN A 133 -9.27 -13.72 -5.00
C ASN A 133 -10.55 -12.95 -4.63
N GLU A 134 -11.42 -13.57 -3.85
CA GLU A 134 -12.66 -12.97 -3.38
C GLU A 134 -12.39 -11.78 -2.45
N SER A 135 -11.46 -11.92 -1.51
CA SER A 135 -11.07 -10.83 -0.61
C SER A 135 -10.49 -9.64 -1.36
N LEU A 136 -9.67 -9.91 -2.37
CA LEU A 136 -9.05 -8.89 -3.19
C LEU A 136 -10.06 -8.15 -4.06
N LEU A 137 -10.96 -8.87 -4.72
CA LEU A 137 -12.05 -8.26 -5.48
C LEU A 137 -12.98 -7.43 -4.57
N SER A 138 -13.26 -7.93 -3.36
CA SER A 138 -14.03 -7.19 -2.36
C SER A 138 -13.32 -5.89 -1.96
N THR A 139 -11.99 -5.91 -1.81
CA THR A 139 -11.19 -4.70 -1.55
C THR A 139 -11.32 -3.70 -2.70
N ILE A 140 -11.13 -4.14 -3.94
CA ILE A 140 -11.23 -3.26 -5.12
C ILE A 140 -12.62 -2.61 -5.23
N ARG A 141 -13.67 -3.32 -4.81
CA ARG A 141 -15.04 -2.83 -4.84
C ARG A 141 -15.39 -1.85 -3.73
N ASN A 142 -14.87 -2.09 -2.52
CA ASN A 142 -15.37 -1.43 -1.32
C ASN A 142 -14.36 -0.51 -0.64
N PHE A 143 -13.08 -0.60 -0.99
CA PHE A 143 -12.05 0.27 -0.48
C PHE A 143 -11.55 1.20 -1.59
N ASN A 144 -11.71 2.51 -1.39
CA ASN A 144 -11.20 3.46 -2.37
C ASN A 144 -9.67 3.52 -2.29
N LEU A 145 -9.00 3.04 -3.35
CA LEU A 145 -7.55 3.00 -3.47
C LEU A 145 -6.99 4.05 -4.45
N PHE A 146 -7.88 4.78 -5.13
CA PHE A 146 -7.46 5.65 -6.22
C PHE A 146 -7.40 7.12 -5.82
N ASP A 147 -8.45 7.60 -5.18
CA ASP A 147 -8.54 8.99 -4.73
C ASP A 147 -9.06 9.04 -3.28
N VAL A 148 -8.14 9.29 -2.37
CA VAL A 148 -8.44 9.51 -0.94
C VAL A 148 -7.80 10.80 -0.44
N ARG A 149 -7.63 11.79 -1.34
CA ARG A 149 -6.99 13.07 -1.01
C ARG A 149 -7.68 13.79 0.14
N ASP A 150 -9.00 13.77 0.21
CA ASP A 150 -9.75 14.36 1.33
C ASP A 150 -9.31 13.78 2.68
N MET A 151 -9.00 12.48 2.72
CA MET A 151 -8.46 11.85 3.93
C MET A 151 -7.04 12.32 4.21
N TYR A 152 -6.17 12.41 3.20
CA TYR A 152 -4.82 12.94 3.36
C TYR A 152 -4.83 14.41 3.80
N GLU A 153 -5.73 15.23 3.27
CA GLU A 153 -5.94 16.62 3.71
C GLU A 153 -6.47 16.71 5.16
N ASN A 154 -7.28 15.74 5.60
CA ASN A 154 -7.66 15.66 7.01
C ASN A 154 -6.48 15.25 7.89
N LEU A 155 -5.67 14.29 7.44
CA LEU A 155 -4.48 13.83 8.15
C LEU A 155 -3.43 14.95 8.30
N SER A 156 -3.22 15.78 7.27
CA SER A 156 -2.23 16.87 7.33
C SER A 156 -2.51 17.87 8.46
N LYS A 157 -3.78 18.03 8.85
CA LYS A 157 -4.21 18.89 9.96
C LYS A 157 -3.91 18.31 11.35
N LYS A 158 -3.43 17.06 11.43
CA LYS A 158 -3.09 16.40 12.69
C LYS A 158 -1.65 16.61 13.12
N GLU A 159 -0.85 17.28 12.29
CA GLU A 159 0.56 17.59 12.56
C GLU A 159 1.42 16.36 12.88
N ILE A 160 1.01 15.19 12.43
CA ILE A 160 1.79 13.95 12.56
C ILE A 160 2.94 14.02 11.55
N PRO A 161 4.19 13.75 11.98
CA PRO A 161 5.34 13.70 11.07
C PRO A 161 5.13 12.68 9.94
N MET A 162 5.39 13.11 8.70
CA MET A 162 5.12 12.32 7.49
C MET A 162 6.39 12.15 6.66
N LEU A 163 6.63 10.91 6.22
CA LEU A 163 7.64 10.56 5.22
C LEU A 163 6.95 9.90 4.04
N ALA A 164 7.35 10.22 2.81
CA ALA A 164 7.01 9.45 1.63
C ALA A 164 8.27 9.01 0.88
N LEU A 165 8.29 7.75 0.43
CA LEU A 165 9.32 7.23 -0.47
C LEU A 165 8.63 6.81 -1.77
N TRP A 166 9.17 7.24 -2.91
CA TRP A 166 8.53 6.97 -4.19
C TRP A 166 9.55 6.70 -5.29
N GLY A 167 9.29 5.65 -6.06
CA GLY A 167 10.06 5.36 -7.26
C GLY A 167 9.62 6.27 -8.43
N LYS A 168 10.56 6.91 -9.10
CA LYS A 168 10.25 7.82 -10.21
C LYS A 168 9.72 7.08 -11.43
N LYS A 169 10.06 5.79 -11.56
CA LYS A 169 9.60 4.90 -12.64
C LYS A 169 8.45 4.00 -12.20
N ASP A 170 7.72 4.37 -11.13
CA ASP A 170 6.56 3.61 -10.67
C ASP A 170 5.44 3.61 -11.70
N GLY A 171 5.22 2.46 -12.33
CA GLY A 171 4.17 2.25 -13.35
C GLY A 171 2.82 1.80 -12.78
N ILE A 172 2.73 1.52 -11.47
CA ILE A 172 1.51 1.04 -10.80
C ILE A 172 0.83 2.18 -10.04
N VAL A 173 1.60 2.88 -9.20
CA VAL A 173 1.15 4.10 -8.53
C VAL A 173 1.99 5.27 -9.06
N PRO A 174 1.46 6.04 -10.02
CA PRO A 174 2.24 7.02 -10.74
C PRO A 174 2.96 8.02 -9.84
N PHE A 175 4.22 8.29 -10.14
CA PHE A 175 5.06 9.24 -9.40
C PHE A 175 4.46 10.65 -9.32
N SER A 176 3.59 11.04 -10.27
CA SER A 176 2.85 12.31 -10.18
C SER A 176 2.02 12.46 -8.89
N GLY A 177 1.74 11.38 -8.18
CA GLY A 177 1.13 11.42 -6.85
C GLY A 177 2.01 12.07 -5.79
N SER A 178 3.33 12.09 -5.98
CA SER A 178 4.28 12.74 -5.07
C SER A 178 4.14 14.28 -5.06
N GLU A 179 3.76 14.89 -6.17
CA GLU A 179 3.46 16.32 -6.25
C GLU A 179 2.25 16.66 -5.37
N GLU A 180 1.24 15.82 -5.41
CA GLU A 180 0.05 15.98 -4.59
C GLU A 180 0.33 15.70 -3.11
N TYR A 181 1.21 14.72 -2.81
CA TYR A 181 1.71 14.51 -1.46
C TYR A 181 2.38 15.77 -0.90
N GLN A 182 3.31 16.36 -1.63
CA GLN A 182 4.01 17.58 -1.20
C GLN A 182 3.06 18.77 -1.04
N ARG A 183 2.02 18.87 -1.90
CA ARG A 183 0.99 19.91 -1.77
C ARG A 183 0.16 19.77 -0.48
N ILE A 184 -0.11 18.54 -0.07
CA ILE A 184 -0.96 18.24 1.10
C ILE A 184 -0.13 18.28 2.40
N PHE A 185 1.10 17.77 2.36
CA PHE A 185 2.01 17.67 3.49
C PHE A 185 3.23 18.59 3.24
N ASP A 186 3.06 19.88 3.41
CA ASP A 186 4.10 20.90 3.14
C ASP A 186 5.37 20.71 3.99
N ASN A 187 5.24 20.16 5.20
CA ASN A 187 6.35 19.75 6.07
C ASN A 187 6.71 18.26 5.96
N GLY A 188 6.08 17.53 5.06
CA GLY A 188 6.35 16.10 4.86
C GLY A 188 7.66 15.87 4.10
N LYS A 189 8.50 14.96 4.61
CA LYS A 189 9.71 14.54 3.89
C LYS A 189 9.31 13.70 2.69
N LEU A 190 9.88 14.00 1.50
CA LEU A 190 9.77 13.16 0.31
C LEU A 190 11.14 12.66 -0.11
N VAL A 191 11.28 11.35 -0.27
CA VAL A 191 12.47 10.69 -0.81
C VAL A 191 12.13 10.08 -2.16
N VAL A 192 12.86 10.48 -3.20
CA VAL A 192 12.66 10.03 -4.57
C VAL A 192 13.77 9.07 -4.95
N LEU A 193 13.40 7.86 -5.38
CA LEU A 193 14.32 6.89 -5.93
C LEU A 193 14.25 7.00 -7.47
N GLU A 194 15.28 7.60 -8.08
CA GLU A 194 15.30 7.93 -9.51
C GLU A 194 15.05 6.72 -10.42
N GLU A 195 15.67 5.57 -10.10
CA GLU A 195 15.51 4.33 -10.84
C GLU A 195 14.45 3.39 -10.24
N GLY A 196 13.81 3.82 -9.14
CA GLY A 196 12.82 3.04 -8.42
C GLY A 196 11.54 2.83 -9.21
N THR A 197 11.03 1.61 -9.18
CA THR A 197 9.71 1.22 -9.66
C THR A 197 8.76 1.04 -8.48
N HIS A 198 7.57 0.43 -8.67
CA HIS A 198 6.64 0.21 -7.56
C HIS A 198 7.22 -0.69 -6.47
N ASP A 199 8.12 -1.57 -6.83
CA ASP A 199 8.68 -2.65 -6.01
C ASP A 199 9.93 -2.25 -5.20
N ILE A 200 10.12 -0.94 -4.92
CA ILE A 200 11.27 -0.43 -4.15
C ILE A 200 11.47 -1.10 -2.79
N THR A 201 10.39 -1.60 -2.16
CA THR A 201 10.44 -2.29 -0.86
C THR A 201 11.26 -3.58 -0.87
N TYR A 202 11.34 -4.26 -2.00
CA TYR A 202 12.08 -5.52 -2.14
C TYR A 202 13.20 -5.46 -3.18
N ARG A 203 13.25 -4.38 -3.96
CA ARG A 203 14.37 -4.13 -4.90
C ARG A 203 15.46 -3.27 -4.29
N GLN A 204 15.09 -2.30 -3.45
CA GLN A 204 16.00 -1.35 -2.82
C GLN A 204 15.75 -1.28 -1.30
N PRO A 205 15.65 -2.44 -0.60
CA PRO A 205 15.26 -2.49 0.80
C PRO A 205 16.25 -1.77 1.72
N THR A 206 17.54 -1.74 1.39
CA THR A 206 18.55 -1.04 2.18
C THR A 206 18.27 0.46 2.19
N ILE A 207 18.04 1.07 1.05
CA ILE A 207 17.74 2.51 0.96
C ILE A 207 16.42 2.81 1.66
N VAL A 208 15.37 2.05 1.35
CA VAL A 208 14.06 2.24 1.94
C VAL A 208 14.10 2.09 3.46
N GLY A 209 14.78 1.06 3.96
CA GLY A 209 14.91 0.82 5.41
C GLY A 209 15.70 1.93 6.11
N THR A 210 16.84 2.34 5.53
CA THR A 210 17.66 3.42 6.08
C THR A 210 16.89 4.73 6.19
N GLU A 211 16.20 5.14 5.12
CA GLU A 211 15.44 6.39 5.11
C GLU A 211 14.30 6.41 6.14
N ILE A 212 13.67 5.26 6.39
CA ILE A 212 12.63 5.15 7.43
C ILE A 212 13.24 5.22 8.83
N ILE A 213 14.34 4.51 9.07
CA ILE A 213 15.02 4.52 10.37
C ILE A 213 15.55 5.92 10.67
N ASP A 214 16.25 6.53 9.74
CA ASP A 214 16.79 7.89 9.89
C ASP A 214 15.68 8.92 10.15
N PHE A 215 14.52 8.75 9.50
CA PHE A 215 13.37 9.59 9.76
C PHE A 215 12.82 9.42 11.18
N ILE A 216 12.72 8.19 11.65
CA ILE A 216 12.23 7.88 13.02
C ILE A 216 13.20 8.41 14.08
N ASP A 217 14.50 8.26 13.86
CA ASP A 217 15.55 8.67 14.81
C ASP A 217 15.68 10.19 14.93
N GLN A 218 15.11 10.95 14.00
CA GLN A 218 15.09 12.43 14.01
C GLN A 218 13.87 13.02 14.74
N LEU A 219 12.92 12.20 15.18
CA LEU A 219 11.69 12.66 15.84
C LEU A 219 11.86 12.75 17.35
#